data_f44f74081ab6bbe225c9e4b1a6db2b58
#
_entry.id   f44f74081ab6bbe225c9e4b1a6db2b58
#
_cell.length_a   1.000
_cell.length_b   1.000
_cell.length_c   1.000
_cell.angle_alpha   90.00
_cell.angle_beta   90.00
_cell.angle_gamma   90.00
#
_symmetry.space_group_name_H-M   'P 1'
#
loop_
_entity.id
_entity.type
_entity.pdbx_description
1 polymer ?
#
loop_
_entity_poly.entity_id
_entity_poly.type
_entity_poly.pdbx_seq_one_letter_code
_entity_poly.pdbx_strand_id
1 'polypeptide(L)'
;MQNTQRRDFLKKSSAAAFGFTLLPSYLATGRSGEGKQPPSKRVNLGCVGVGGRASGVIPSVSANGAATPVAFADVDFSARRVDANLKRYPGVKQFADFRVMLEKMGKDIDAVTVVTPDHTHFPAAMLAMSMGKHVYVEKPLTHSYR
;
A
#
# COMPACT_ATOMS: atom_id res chain seq x y z
N MET A 1 -20.32 57.60 18.45
CA MET A 1 -19.79 56.74 17.36
C MET A 1 -19.78 55.31 17.83
N GLN A 2 -20.55 54.48 17.20
CA GLN A 2 -21.05 53.21 17.76
C GLN A 2 -20.03 52.07 17.70
N ASN A 3 -19.82 51.46 18.85
CA ASN A 3 -18.94 50.31 19.08
C ASN A 3 -19.64 48.99 18.66
N THR A 4 -20.46 49.03 17.64
CA THR A 4 -21.34 47.93 17.19
C THR A 4 -20.64 46.95 16.28
N GLN A 5 -19.53 47.32 15.66
CA GLN A 5 -18.92 46.52 14.59
C GLN A 5 -18.17 45.26 15.07
N ARG A 6 -17.56 45.28 16.24
CA ARG A 6 -16.79 44.11 16.75
C ARG A 6 -17.70 42.98 17.20
N ARG A 7 -18.80 43.30 17.89
CA ARG A 7 -19.77 42.30 18.36
C ARG A 7 -20.54 41.64 17.22
N ASP A 8 -20.90 42.44 16.20
CA ASP A 8 -21.61 41.92 15.05
C ASP A 8 -20.69 41.12 14.12
N PHE A 9 -19.42 41.50 14.03
CA PHE A 9 -18.40 40.70 13.36
C PHE A 9 -18.19 39.35 14.06
N LEU A 10 -18.05 39.32 15.40
CA LEU A 10 -17.90 38.09 16.16
C LEU A 10 -19.11 37.17 16.09
N LYS A 11 -20.34 37.74 16.12
CA LYS A 11 -21.57 36.96 15.94
C LYS A 11 -21.71 36.39 14.53
N LYS A 12 -21.32 37.15 13.49
CA LYS A 12 -21.32 36.67 12.11
C LYS A 12 -20.19 35.66 11.83
N SER A 13 -19.04 35.85 12.46
CA SER A 13 -17.91 34.91 12.36
C SER A 13 -18.18 33.59 13.07
N SER A 14 -18.88 33.62 14.22
CA SER A 14 -19.28 32.38 14.90
C SER A 14 -20.36 31.62 14.13
N ALA A 15 -21.27 32.29 13.44
CA ALA A 15 -22.24 31.65 12.55
C ALA A 15 -21.58 31.05 11.29
N ALA A 16 -20.53 31.68 10.78
CA ALA A 16 -19.74 31.13 9.66
C ALA A 16 -18.79 29.99 10.10
N ALA A 17 -18.30 30.02 11.36
CA ALA A 17 -17.49 28.95 11.92
C ALA A 17 -18.29 27.66 12.18
N PHE A 18 -19.60 27.75 12.38
CA PHE A 18 -20.48 26.58 12.44
C PHE A 18 -20.71 25.92 11.07
N GLY A 19 -20.45 26.65 9.97
CA GLY A 19 -20.47 26.07 8.62
C GLY A 19 -19.17 25.29 8.27
N PHE A 20 -18.07 25.56 8.96
CA PHE A 20 -16.91 24.71 9.01
C PHE A 20 -17.08 23.68 10.14
N THR A 21 -18.03 22.80 9.99
CA THR A 21 -18.01 21.57 10.76
C THR A 21 -16.70 20.91 10.47
N LEU A 22 -15.83 20.82 11.46
CA LEU A 22 -14.79 19.80 11.53
C LEU A 22 -15.51 18.48 11.30
N LEU A 23 -15.66 18.07 10.05
CA LEU A 23 -16.15 16.73 9.76
C LEU A 23 -15.25 15.81 10.55
N PRO A 24 -15.77 15.04 11.52
CA PRO A 24 -14.95 14.09 12.22
C PRO A 24 -14.19 13.28 11.19
N SER A 25 -12.93 12.98 11.44
CA SER A 25 -12.04 12.33 10.48
C SER A 25 -12.65 11.07 9.84
N TYR A 26 -13.58 10.40 10.53
CA TYR A 26 -14.33 9.26 10.02
C TYR A 26 -15.34 9.62 8.89
N LEU A 27 -15.83 10.87 8.86
CA LEU A 27 -16.69 11.35 7.76
C LEU A 27 -15.87 11.86 6.58
N ALA A 28 -14.70 12.46 6.85
CA ALA A 28 -13.75 12.87 5.82
C ALA A 28 -13.09 11.67 5.11
N THR A 29 -13.02 10.51 5.77
CA THR A 29 -12.43 9.29 5.21
C THR A 29 -13.38 8.51 4.30
N GLY A 30 -14.54 9.07 3.95
CA GLY A 30 -15.57 8.35 3.19
C GLY A 30 -16.07 7.15 3.99
N ARG A 31 -17.36 6.97 4.06
CA ARG A 31 -17.99 5.82 4.72
C ARG A 31 -17.69 4.57 3.91
N SER A 32 -16.46 4.05 4.06
CA SER A 32 -16.16 2.71 3.61
C SER A 32 -16.95 1.77 4.50
N GLY A 33 -18.06 1.28 4.00
CA GLY A 33 -18.77 0.19 4.63
C GLY A 33 -17.75 -0.91 4.94
N GLU A 34 -17.83 -1.46 6.15
CA GLU A 34 -17.11 -2.66 6.55
C GLU A 34 -15.57 -2.59 6.48
N GLY A 35 -14.96 -1.77 7.33
CA GLY A 35 -13.53 -1.89 7.67
C GLY A 35 -12.51 -1.63 6.54
N LYS A 36 -12.94 -1.19 5.37
CA LYS A 36 -12.03 -0.88 4.25
C LYS A 36 -11.37 0.48 4.45
N GLN A 37 -10.06 0.51 4.34
CA GLN A 37 -9.31 1.77 4.39
C GLN A 37 -9.68 2.70 3.22
N PRO A 38 -9.77 4.02 3.44
CA PRO A 38 -9.98 4.97 2.37
C PRO A 38 -8.82 4.92 1.36
N PRO A 39 -9.05 5.23 0.07
CA PRO A 39 -8.02 5.16 -0.97
C PRO A 39 -6.73 5.90 -0.62
N SER A 40 -6.81 7.05 0.05
CA SER A 40 -5.67 7.86 0.48
C SER A 40 -4.82 7.24 1.61
N LYS A 41 -5.31 6.18 2.25
CA LYS A 41 -4.60 5.44 3.31
C LYS A 41 -4.19 4.03 2.88
N ARG A 42 -4.45 3.65 1.63
CA ARG A 42 -4.05 2.35 1.11
C ARG A 42 -2.61 2.38 0.66
N VAL A 43 -1.88 1.34 1.01
CA VAL A 43 -0.50 1.14 0.59
C VAL A 43 -0.50 0.41 -0.75
N ASN A 44 0.15 0.97 -1.76
CA ASN A 44 0.38 0.29 -3.03
C ASN A 44 1.52 -0.71 -2.88
N LEU A 45 1.20 -1.98 -3.12
CA LEU A 45 2.10 -3.09 -2.82
C LEU A 45 2.71 -3.67 -4.10
N GLY A 46 4.04 -3.70 -4.17
CA GLY A 46 4.79 -4.53 -5.11
C GLY A 46 5.08 -5.89 -4.47
N CYS A 47 4.84 -6.99 -5.19
CA CYS A 47 5.05 -8.32 -4.64
C CYS A 47 6.14 -9.05 -5.42
N VAL A 48 7.23 -9.42 -4.75
CA VAL A 48 8.36 -10.19 -5.30
C VAL A 48 8.25 -11.63 -4.81
N GLY A 49 8.05 -12.56 -5.75
CA GLY A 49 7.59 -13.93 -5.46
C GLY A 49 6.08 -13.97 -5.22
N VAL A 50 5.35 -14.59 -6.12
CA VAL A 50 3.87 -14.56 -6.12
C VAL A 50 3.27 -15.92 -5.84
N GLY A 51 4.07 -16.97 -5.92
CA GLY A 51 3.65 -18.35 -5.74
C GLY A 51 3.86 -18.90 -4.33
N GLY A 52 3.38 -20.11 -4.11
CA GLY A 52 3.62 -20.86 -2.88
C GLY A 52 3.18 -20.11 -1.62
N ARG A 53 4.12 -19.80 -0.74
CA ARG A 53 3.89 -19.07 0.51
C ARG A 53 3.21 -17.73 0.30
N ALA A 54 3.52 -17.04 -0.81
CA ALA A 54 2.92 -15.76 -1.15
C ALA A 54 1.39 -15.82 -1.30
N SER A 55 0.81 -17.00 -1.59
CA SER A 55 -0.65 -17.18 -1.67
C SER A 55 -1.37 -16.92 -0.33
N GLY A 56 -0.67 -17.04 0.79
CA GLY A 56 -1.18 -16.66 2.11
C GLY A 56 -0.74 -15.25 2.54
N VAL A 57 0.52 -14.88 2.25
CA VAL A 57 1.10 -13.61 2.69
C VAL A 57 0.45 -12.41 2.01
N ILE A 58 0.35 -12.41 0.68
CA ILE A 58 -0.21 -11.27 -0.08
C ILE A 58 -1.65 -10.96 0.37
N PRO A 59 -2.57 -11.94 0.46
CA PRO A 59 -3.92 -11.68 0.97
C PRO A 59 -3.94 -11.19 2.42
N SER A 60 -3.05 -11.71 3.28
CA SER A 60 -2.98 -11.31 4.69
C SER A 60 -2.57 -9.84 4.84
N VAL A 61 -1.52 -9.41 4.12
CA VAL A 61 -1.05 -8.02 4.11
C VAL A 61 -2.09 -7.08 3.46
N SER A 62 -2.86 -7.58 2.49
CA SER A 62 -3.89 -6.82 1.80
C SER A 62 -5.26 -6.87 2.50
N ALA A 63 -5.35 -7.52 3.66
CA ALA A 63 -6.60 -7.67 4.39
C ALA A 63 -7.22 -6.30 4.73
N ASN A 64 -8.55 -6.23 4.74
CA ASN A 64 -9.32 -5.02 5.04
C ASN A 64 -8.99 -3.81 4.11
N GLY A 65 -8.36 -4.06 2.95
CA GLY A 65 -7.97 -3.01 2.02
C GLY A 65 -6.83 -2.13 2.52
N ALA A 66 -6.04 -2.59 3.49
CA ALA A 66 -4.88 -1.86 4.01
C ALA A 66 -3.79 -1.68 2.94
N ALA A 67 -3.57 -2.71 2.12
CA ALA A 67 -2.68 -2.65 0.97
C ALA A 67 -3.37 -3.14 -0.30
N THR A 68 -2.95 -2.63 -1.44
CA THR A 68 -3.44 -3.03 -2.76
C THR A 68 -2.27 -3.49 -3.62
N PRO A 69 -2.20 -4.76 -4.03
CA PRO A 69 -1.21 -5.22 -4.99
C PRO A 69 -1.37 -4.48 -6.32
N VAL A 70 -0.30 -3.81 -6.77
CA VAL A 70 -0.26 -3.05 -8.03
C VAL A 70 0.73 -3.63 -9.03
N ALA A 71 1.71 -4.39 -8.55
CA ALA A 71 2.72 -5.04 -9.37
C ALA A 71 3.17 -6.37 -8.78
N PHE A 72 3.38 -7.36 -9.64
CA PHE A 72 3.90 -8.68 -9.33
C PHE A 72 5.21 -8.92 -10.06
N ALA A 73 6.20 -9.48 -9.38
CA ALA A 73 7.43 -9.98 -9.97
C ALA A 73 7.62 -11.45 -9.62
N ASP A 74 7.65 -12.32 -10.61
CA ASP A 74 7.96 -13.76 -10.47
C ASP A 74 8.67 -14.23 -11.73
N VAL A 75 9.59 -15.16 -11.59
CA VAL A 75 10.36 -15.71 -12.72
C VAL A 75 9.52 -16.60 -13.63
N ASP A 76 8.38 -17.10 -13.12
CA ASP A 76 7.52 -18.00 -13.88
C ASP A 76 6.05 -17.83 -13.51
N PHE A 77 5.33 -17.04 -14.30
CA PHE A 77 3.88 -16.82 -14.16
C PHE A 77 3.04 -17.96 -14.76
N SER A 78 3.62 -18.92 -15.48
CA SER A 78 2.91 -20.10 -15.99
C SER A 78 2.77 -21.21 -14.95
N ALA A 79 3.54 -21.13 -13.87
CA ALA A 79 3.52 -22.13 -12.82
C ALA A 79 2.22 -22.10 -12.01
N ARG A 80 1.57 -23.28 -11.81
CA ARG A 80 0.33 -23.41 -11.03
C ARG A 80 0.37 -22.77 -9.64
N ARG A 81 1.56 -22.64 -9.06
CA ARG A 81 1.75 -22.04 -7.74
C ARG A 81 1.38 -20.56 -7.68
N VAL A 82 1.34 -19.83 -8.81
CA VAL A 82 0.99 -18.39 -8.88
C VAL A 82 -0.49 -18.14 -9.17
N ASP A 83 -1.22 -19.16 -9.64
CA ASP A 83 -2.63 -19.04 -10.09
C ASP A 83 -3.55 -18.40 -9.05
N ALA A 84 -3.37 -18.74 -7.77
CA ALA A 84 -4.23 -18.24 -6.70
C ALA A 84 -4.17 -16.71 -6.59
N ASN A 85 -2.97 -16.11 -6.67
CA ASN A 85 -2.80 -14.67 -6.61
C ASN A 85 -3.19 -13.99 -7.93
N LEU A 86 -2.91 -14.59 -9.08
CA LEU A 86 -3.32 -14.05 -10.38
C LEU A 86 -4.85 -13.97 -10.49
N LYS A 87 -5.57 -14.99 -10.04
CA LYS A 87 -7.03 -15.00 -10.01
C LYS A 87 -7.61 -14.02 -9.00
N ARG A 88 -6.96 -13.84 -7.86
CA ARG A 88 -7.41 -12.94 -6.79
C ARG A 88 -7.22 -11.46 -7.14
N TYR A 89 -6.16 -11.13 -7.87
CA TYR A 89 -5.78 -9.77 -8.23
C TYR A 89 -5.66 -9.60 -9.76
N PRO A 90 -6.79 -9.67 -10.48
CA PRO A 90 -6.78 -9.54 -11.92
C PRO A 90 -6.35 -8.13 -12.34
N GLY A 91 -5.54 -8.03 -13.40
CA GLY A 91 -5.08 -6.75 -13.94
C GLY A 91 -3.84 -6.17 -13.26
N VAL A 92 -3.26 -6.82 -12.24
CA VAL A 92 -1.97 -6.44 -11.67
C VAL A 92 -0.86 -6.61 -12.71
N LYS A 93 0.01 -5.60 -12.84
CA LYS A 93 1.12 -5.65 -13.80
C LYS A 93 2.13 -6.72 -13.41
N GLN A 94 2.59 -7.50 -14.39
CA GLN A 94 3.48 -8.63 -14.20
C GLN A 94 4.88 -8.34 -14.77
N PHE A 95 5.90 -8.73 -14.03
CA PHE A 95 7.31 -8.55 -14.39
C PHE A 95 8.09 -9.83 -14.11
N ALA A 96 8.93 -10.27 -15.03
CA ALA A 96 9.80 -11.42 -14.82
C ALA A 96 10.97 -11.11 -13.86
N ASP A 97 11.30 -9.85 -13.67
CA ASP A 97 12.40 -9.38 -12.83
C ASP A 97 11.93 -8.25 -11.90
N PHE A 98 12.17 -8.41 -10.59
CA PHE A 98 11.80 -7.42 -9.59
C PHE A 98 12.52 -6.09 -9.75
N ARG A 99 13.73 -6.07 -10.32
CA ARG A 99 14.49 -4.84 -10.59
C ARG A 99 13.78 -4.00 -11.64
N VAL A 100 13.32 -4.65 -12.70
CA VAL A 100 12.53 -3.99 -13.76
C VAL A 100 11.18 -3.50 -13.23
N MET A 101 10.54 -4.27 -12.34
CA MET A 101 9.32 -3.84 -11.66
C MET A 101 9.57 -2.56 -10.85
N LEU A 102 10.60 -2.54 -10.04
CA LEU A 102 10.92 -1.39 -9.18
C LEU A 102 11.37 -0.17 -10.01
N GLU A 103 12.14 -0.37 -11.07
CA GLU A 103 12.53 0.70 -11.99
C GLU A 103 11.32 1.36 -12.67
N LYS A 104 10.40 0.55 -13.20
CA LYS A 104 9.26 1.05 -13.98
C LYS A 104 8.09 1.54 -13.10
N MET A 105 7.90 0.94 -11.94
CA MET A 105 6.74 1.19 -11.06
C MET A 105 7.12 1.76 -9.68
N GLY A 106 8.39 2.05 -9.44
CA GLY A 106 8.83 2.50 -8.13
C GLY A 106 8.08 3.72 -7.61
N LYS A 107 7.65 4.63 -8.47
CA LYS A 107 6.86 5.82 -8.05
C LYS A 107 5.44 5.47 -7.60
N ASP A 108 4.91 4.35 -8.07
CA ASP A 108 3.55 3.89 -7.78
C ASP A 108 3.51 2.85 -6.66
N ILE A 109 4.66 2.39 -6.16
CA ILE A 109 4.81 1.39 -5.12
C ILE A 109 5.25 2.07 -3.82
N ASP A 110 4.54 1.83 -2.73
CA ASP A 110 4.86 2.34 -1.39
C ASP A 110 5.61 1.28 -0.57
N ALA A 111 5.23 0.03 -0.72
CA ALA A 111 5.78 -1.10 0.01
C ALA A 111 6.02 -2.32 -0.89
N VAL A 112 6.93 -3.19 -0.47
CA VAL A 112 7.28 -4.41 -1.20
C VAL A 112 7.19 -5.62 -0.27
N THR A 113 6.52 -6.69 -0.73
CA THR A 113 6.63 -8.01 -0.10
C THR A 113 7.65 -8.86 -0.85
N VAL A 114 8.53 -9.52 -0.12
CA VAL A 114 9.54 -10.44 -0.67
C VAL A 114 9.27 -11.84 -0.12
N VAL A 115 8.76 -12.72 -0.98
CA VAL A 115 8.34 -14.09 -0.64
C VAL A 115 8.90 -15.07 -1.68
N THR A 116 10.17 -14.92 -1.94
CA THR A 116 10.96 -15.74 -2.88
C THR A 116 11.70 -16.86 -2.14
N PRO A 117 12.47 -17.71 -2.83
CA PRO A 117 13.50 -18.50 -2.18
C PRO A 117 14.51 -17.62 -1.41
N ASP A 118 15.01 -18.14 -0.29
CA ASP A 118 15.81 -17.41 0.71
C ASP A 118 17.02 -16.66 0.15
N HIS A 119 17.71 -17.22 -0.84
CA HIS A 119 18.88 -16.59 -1.48
C HIS A 119 18.58 -15.27 -2.22
N THR A 120 17.31 -15.00 -2.55
CA THR A 120 16.88 -13.75 -3.20
C THR A 120 16.25 -12.75 -2.24
N HIS A 121 16.04 -13.10 -0.96
CA HIS A 121 15.48 -12.20 0.04
C HIS A 121 16.30 -10.93 0.19
N PHE A 122 17.61 -11.09 0.45
CA PHE A 122 18.49 -9.96 0.69
C PHE A 122 18.58 -8.99 -0.49
N PRO A 123 18.92 -9.42 -1.74
CA PRO A 123 19.06 -8.47 -2.84
C PRO A 123 17.74 -7.76 -3.19
N ALA A 124 16.59 -8.43 -3.09
CA ALA A 124 15.30 -7.81 -3.37
C ALA A 124 14.91 -6.80 -2.29
N ALA A 125 15.09 -7.15 -1.01
CA ALA A 125 14.80 -6.28 0.11
C ALA A 125 15.72 -5.05 0.11
N MET A 126 17.02 -5.22 -0.09
CA MET A 126 17.99 -4.12 -0.11
C MET A 126 17.71 -3.13 -1.23
N LEU A 127 17.38 -3.62 -2.43
CA LEU A 127 17.02 -2.73 -3.54
C LEU A 127 15.77 -1.92 -3.21
N ALA A 128 14.71 -2.56 -2.72
CA ALA A 128 13.48 -1.87 -2.35
C ALA A 128 13.72 -0.81 -1.25
N MET A 129 14.49 -1.14 -0.20
CA MET A 129 14.84 -0.20 0.87
C MET A 129 15.70 0.96 0.36
N SER A 130 16.67 0.71 -0.53
CA SER A 130 17.50 1.78 -1.12
C SER A 130 16.69 2.77 -1.94
N MET A 131 15.53 2.34 -2.47
CA MET A 131 14.55 3.18 -3.16
C MET A 131 13.52 3.81 -2.21
N GLY A 132 13.71 3.72 -0.89
CA GLY A 132 12.84 4.30 0.12
C GLY A 132 11.51 3.56 0.31
N LYS A 133 11.41 2.28 -0.09
CA LYS A 133 10.19 1.49 0.08
C LYS A 133 10.15 0.80 1.43
N HIS A 134 8.95 0.68 2.00
CA HIS A 134 8.73 -0.24 3.11
C HIS A 134 8.84 -1.69 2.63
N VAL A 135 9.38 -2.57 3.47
CA VAL A 135 9.62 -3.95 3.04
C VAL A 135 9.11 -4.94 4.09
N TYR A 136 8.37 -5.93 3.62
CA TYR A 136 8.08 -7.16 4.33
C TYR A 136 8.85 -8.30 3.68
N VAL A 137 9.67 -8.99 4.43
CA VAL A 137 10.47 -10.14 3.94
C VAL A 137 10.10 -11.39 4.70
N GLU A 138 9.89 -12.52 4.00
CA GLU A 138 9.77 -13.82 4.65
C GLU A 138 11.11 -14.25 5.27
N LYS A 139 11.02 -15.13 6.24
CA LYS A 139 12.19 -15.71 6.90
C LYS A 139 12.85 -16.78 6.01
N PRO A 140 14.15 -16.98 6.09
CA PRO A 140 15.16 -16.17 6.79
C PRO A 140 15.42 -14.87 6.02
N LEU A 141 15.87 -13.84 6.73
CA LEU A 141 16.14 -12.53 6.10
C LEU A 141 17.26 -12.61 5.07
N THR A 142 18.27 -13.45 5.32
CA THR A 142 19.39 -13.69 4.43
C THR A 142 19.71 -15.18 4.37
N HIS A 143 20.28 -15.62 3.25
CA HIS A 143 20.77 -16.98 3.09
C HIS A 143 22.11 -17.21 3.81
N SER A 144 22.94 -16.19 3.88
CA SER A 144 24.21 -16.20 4.61
C SER A 144 24.48 -14.87 5.28
N TYR A 145 25.35 -14.87 6.28
CA TYR A 145 25.73 -13.68 7.07
C TYR A 145 27.14 -13.16 6.71
N ARG A 146 27.67 -13.54 5.55
CA ARG A 146 28.96 -13.08 5.04
C ARG A 146 28.79 -11.99 4.01
#